data_cce26d43badc1ff6ccf85eb6379edcc0
#
_entry.id   cce26d43badc1ff6ccf85eb6379edcc0
#
_cell.length_a   1.000
_cell.length_b   1.000
_cell.length_c   1.000
_cell.angle_alpha   90.00
_cell.angle_beta   90.00
_cell.angle_gamma   90.00
#
_symmetry.space_group_name_H-M   'P 1'
#
loop_
_entity.id
_entity.type
_entity.pdbx_description
1 polymer ?
#
loop_
_entity_poly.entity_id
_entity_poly.type
_entity_poly.pdbx_seq_one_letter_code
_entity_poly.pdbx_strand_id
1 'polypeptide(L)'
;VRTYRFPAALIAVVGLCGAGLAYGQGQASLVDRSAEAQRHQAELQARIDAADDETRRLIGELRESRAEAQRVEAYNAELERLVERQEATLARRERALEGAATTREGLPPLLRGMVERLDGWIEADLPFLRDERRARVASLERALSDPALAPAERLDRVLAAWRGELAYGRELDAWRGLLDGEREVDFLRLGRIGFYYLTPDAREGGVWKAEAQAWQPLDKASRQALEKGLRIAREQRAPALLTLPVSQPISGDATTHETGENAS
;
A
#
# COMPACT_ATOMS: atom_id res chain seq x y z
N VAL A 1 23.59 36.46 30.32
CA VAL A 1 24.05 36.62 31.70
C VAL A 1 25.13 37.73 31.68
N ARG A 2 24.78 38.92 32.09
CA ARG A 2 25.77 39.99 32.27
C ARG A 2 25.46 40.69 33.58
N THR A 3 26.20 40.29 34.62
CA THR A 3 26.15 40.86 35.95
C THR A 3 26.77 42.24 35.98
N TYR A 4 26.00 43.28 36.19
CA TYR A 4 26.49 44.60 36.55
C TYR A 4 26.59 44.73 38.05
N ARG A 5 27.81 44.75 38.57
CA ARG A 5 28.12 45.11 39.95
C ARG A 5 28.29 46.62 39.98
N PHE A 6 27.43 47.31 40.76
CA PHE A 6 27.67 48.71 41.13
C PHE A 6 28.51 48.79 42.40
N PRO A 7 29.52 49.58 42.41
CA PRO A 7 30.32 49.80 43.62
C PRO A 7 29.62 50.73 44.62
N ALA A 8 29.58 50.32 45.87
CA ALA A 8 29.14 51.14 47.00
C ALA A 8 30.12 52.31 47.21
N ALA A 9 29.65 53.53 46.98
CA ALA A 9 30.41 54.73 47.31
C ALA A 9 30.23 55.05 48.79
N LEU A 10 31.29 54.83 49.54
CA LEU A 10 31.38 55.15 50.95
C LEU A 10 31.75 56.63 51.07
N ILE A 11 30.77 57.46 51.50
CA ILE A 11 31.02 58.88 51.78
C ILE A 11 31.38 58.99 53.28
N ALA A 12 32.67 59.20 53.53
CA ALA A 12 33.20 59.55 54.83
C ALA A 12 32.94 61.02 55.11
N VAL A 13 32.14 61.35 56.07
CA VAL A 13 31.97 62.76 56.59
C VAL A 13 32.99 62.94 57.74
N VAL A 14 34.03 63.72 57.44
CA VAL A 14 34.99 64.18 58.47
C VAL A 14 34.33 65.41 59.21
N GLY A 15 34.12 65.27 60.52
CA GLY A 15 33.70 66.31 61.33
C GLY A 15 34.82 67.31 61.70
N LEU A 16 34.57 68.60 61.52
CA LEU A 16 35.46 69.64 62.03
C LEU A 16 34.70 70.38 63.10
N CYS A 17 35.13 70.23 64.41
CA CYS A 17 34.71 71.09 65.55
C CYS A 17 35.36 72.43 65.45
N GLY A 18 34.63 73.45 65.37
CA GLY A 18 35.10 74.81 65.52
C GLY A 18 34.08 75.68 66.32
N ALA A 19 34.52 76.15 67.48
CA ALA A 19 33.77 76.97 68.44
C ALA A 19 33.32 78.31 67.90
N GLY A 20 32.09 78.70 68.26
CA GLY A 20 31.58 80.02 67.97
C GLY A 20 30.25 80.26 68.68
N LEU A 21 30.27 80.84 69.86
CA LEU A 21 29.10 81.36 70.61
C LEU A 21 28.42 82.48 69.85
N ALA A 22 27.13 82.43 69.74
CA ALA A 22 26.07 83.45 69.68
C ALA A 22 25.05 83.26 68.53
N TYR A 23 23.85 83.43 68.92
CA TYR A 23 22.55 83.56 68.20
C TYR A 23 21.65 82.33 68.30
N GLY A 24 20.95 82.29 69.44
CA GLY A 24 19.91 81.34 69.77
C GLY A 24 18.57 81.51 69.10
N GLN A 25 18.47 82.12 67.92
CA GLN A 25 17.18 82.22 67.15
C GLN A 25 17.29 81.67 65.73
N GLY A 26 18.46 81.40 65.25
CA GLY A 26 18.66 80.78 63.90
C GLY A 26 18.67 79.26 63.87
N GLN A 27 18.98 78.61 64.98
CA GLN A 27 19.17 77.15 65.01
C GLN A 27 17.83 76.38 65.04
N ALA A 28 16.77 76.88 65.63
CA ALA A 28 15.46 76.23 65.61
C ALA A 28 14.85 76.21 64.19
N SER A 29 15.00 77.28 63.39
CA SER A 29 14.50 77.34 62.04
C SER A 29 15.33 76.43 61.04
N LEU A 30 16.60 76.22 61.33
CA LEU A 30 17.44 75.28 60.51
C LEU A 30 17.16 73.83 60.83
N VAL A 31 16.90 73.48 62.06
CA VAL A 31 16.46 72.18 62.53
C VAL A 31 15.11 71.81 61.97
N ASP A 32 14.14 72.74 62.02
CA ASP A 32 12.80 72.53 61.45
C ASP A 32 12.87 72.34 59.92
N ARG A 33 13.63 73.17 59.20
CA ARG A 33 13.85 73.00 57.75
C ARG A 33 14.54 71.67 57.39
N SER A 34 15.51 71.25 58.22
CA SER A 34 16.14 69.95 58.00
C SER A 34 15.19 68.78 58.24
N ALA A 35 14.32 68.91 59.26
CA ALA A 35 13.27 67.95 59.56
C ALA A 35 12.21 67.87 58.46
N GLU A 36 11.82 69.01 57.91
CA GLU A 36 10.88 69.09 56.75
C GLU A 36 11.54 68.48 55.48
N ALA A 37 12.79 68.81 55.20
CA ALA A 37 13.52 68.24 54.07
C ALA A 37 13.66 66.68 54.20
N GLN A 38 13.95 66.20 55.43
CA GLN A 38 13.97 64.75 55.68
C GLN A 38 12.60 64.07 55.54
N ARG A 39 11.53 64.72 55.98
CA ARG A 39 10.16 64.22 55.79
C ARG A 39 9.81 64.15 54.28
N HIS A 40 10.11 65.23 53.56
CA HIS A 40 9.85 65.30 52.14
C HIS A 40 10.69 64.24 51.40
N GLN A 41 11.93 64.04 51.77
CA GLN A 41 12.78 62.97 51.21
C GLN A 41 12.23 61.54 51.53
N ALA A 42 11.75 61.33 52.75
CA ALA A 42 11.13 60.08 53.13
C ALA A 42 9.82 59.85 52.35
N GLU A 43 9.00 60.91 52.15
CA GLU A 43 7.81 60.78 51.28
C GLU A 43 8.11 60.50 49.84
N LEU A 44 9.14 61.14 49.25
CA LEU A 44 9.58 60.86 47.91
C LEU A 44 10.12 59.41 47.77
N GLN A 45 10.88 58.96 48.77
CA GLN A 45 11.39 57.62 48.80
C GLN A 45 10.22 56.60 48.87
N ALA A 46 9.24 56.83 49.74
CA ALA A 46 8.06 55.96 49.81
C ALA A 46 7.28 55.89 48.48
N ARG A 47 7.19 57.03 47.77
CA ARG A 47 6.56 57.04 46.40
C ARG A 47 7.36 56.32 45.40
N ILE A 48 8.71 56.40 45.42
CA ILE A 48 9.59 55.64 44.54
C ILE A 48 9.47 54.15 44.83
N ASP A 49 9.49 53.75 46.11
CA ASP A 49 9.35 52.35 46.50
C ASP A 49 7.98 51.79 46.09
N ALA A 50 6.89 52.53 46.28
CA ALA A 50 5.56 52.12 45.81
C ALA A 50 5.48 51.99 44.27
N ALA A 51 6.10 52.92 43.52
CA ALA A 51 6.17 52.82 42.05
C ALA A 51 7.04 51.66 41.58
N ASP A 52 8.11 51.32 42.29
CA ASP A 52 8.96 50.18 41.98
C ASP A 52 8.23 48.82 42.24
N ASP A 53 7.52 48.75 43.37
CA ASP A 53 6.70 47.58 43.70
C ASP A 53 5.58 47.36 42.66
N GLU A 54 4.89 48.44 42.25
CA GLU A 54 3.87 48.39 41.20
C GLU A 54 4.47 47.98 39.86
N THR A 55 5.64 48.50 39.51
CA THR A 55 6.37 48.13 38.31
C THR A 55 6.74 46.63 38.32
N ARG A 56 7.23 46.13 39.46
CA ARG A 56 7.53 44.71 39.61
C ARG A 56 6.30 43.82 39.48
N ARG A 57 5.18 44.23 40.04
CA ARG A 57 3.90 43.53 39.93
C ARG A 57 3.46 43.47 38.46
N LEU A 58 3.45 44.61 37.74
CA LEU A 58 3.06 44.68 36.33
C LEU A 58 4.00 43.85 35.40
N ILE A 59 5.30 43.85 35.70
CA ILE A 59 6.24 43.01 34.98
C ILE A 59 5.94 41.51 35.23
N GLY A 60 5.56 41.16 36.44
CA GLY A 60 5.12 39.81 36.79
C GLY A 60 3.90 39.37 35.98
N GLU A 61 2.84 40.19 36.01
CA GLU A 61 1.61 39.94 35.25
C GLU A 61 1.84 39.86 33.74
N LEU A 62 2.69 40.75 33.19
CA LEU A 62 3.05 40.74 31.78
C LEU A 62 3.78 39.44 31.38
N ARG A 63 4.70 38.98 32.24
CA ARG A 63 5.41 37.71 32.00
C ARG A 63 4.47 36.51 32.00
N GLU A 64 3.55 36.48 32.96
CA GLU A 64 2.55 35.41 33.05
C GLU A 64 1.61 35.40 31.85
N SER A 65 1.08 36.57 31.45
CA SER A 65 0.22 36.73 30.29
C SER A 65 0.94 36.32 28.98
N ARG A 66 2.21 36.70 28.84
CA ARG A 66 3.00 36.28 27.69
C ARG A 66 3.24 34.75 27.65
N ALA A 67 3.54 34.14 28.78
CA ALA A 67 3.71 32.70 28.88
C ALA A 67 2.42 31.96 28.55
N GLU A 68 1.26 32.49 29.00
CA GLU A 68 -0.04 31.93 28.64
C GLU A 68 -0.33 32.06 27.15
N ALA A 69 -0.12 33.25 26.56
CA ALA A 69 -0.29 33.46 25.12
C ALA A 69 0.57 32.46 24.29
N GLN A 70 1.83 32.27 24.66
CA GLN A 70 2.70 31.30 24.00
C GLN A 70 2.20 29.85 24.11
N ARG A 71 1.65 29.46 25.27
CA ARG A 71 1.05 28.13 25.45
C ARG A 71 -0.17 27.93 24.55
N VAL A 72 -1.06 28.95 24.50
CA VAL A 72 -2.25 28.90 23.64
C VAL A 72 -1.87 28.88 22.15
N GLU A 73 -0.90 29.69 21.74
CA GLU A 73 -0.38 29.67 20.35
C GLU A 73 0.18 28.29 19.97
N ALA A 74 1.01 27.69 20.83
CA ALA A 74 1.54 26.35 20.60
C ALA A 74 0.45 25.28 20.53
N TYR A 75 -0.55 25.36 21.40
CA TYR A 75 -1.69 24.47 21.40
C TYR A 75 -2.54 24.62 20.12
N ASN A 76 -2.83 25.86 19.71
CA ASN A 76 -3.57 26.10 18.46
C ASN A 76 -2.82 25.58 17.23
N ALA A 77 -1.51 25.78 17.15
CA ALA A 77 -0.69 25.24 16.07
C ALA A 77 -0.73 23.70 16.00
N GLU A 78 -0.81 23.02 17.14
CA GLU A 78 -0.98 21.56 17.15
C GLU A 78 -2.38 21.13 16.75
N LEU A 79 -3.42 21.86 17.16
CA LEU A 79 -4.80 21.64 16.74
C LEU A 79 -4.97 21.82 15.22
N GLU A 80 -4.38 22.86 14.64
CA GLU A 80 -4.40 23.11 13.19
C GLU A 80 -3.81 21.91 12.43
N ARG A 81 -2.65 21.41 12.86
CA ARG A 81 -2.05 20.20 12.26
C ARG A 81 -2.93 18.95 12.40
N LEU A 82 -3.66 18.85 13.52
CA LEU A 82 -4.59 17.74 13.73
C LEU A 82 -5.78 17.84 12.77
N VAL A 83 -6.35 19.04 12.61
CA VAL A 83 -7.46 19.30 11.68
C VAL A 83 -7.04 18.98 10.24
N GLU A 84 -5.89 19.48 9.79
CA GLU A 84 -5.35 19.17 8.45
C GLU A 84 -5.22 17.65 8.21
N ARG A 85 -4.70 16.92 9.20
CA ARG A 85 -4.61 15.44 9.10
C ARG A 85 -5.97 14.77 9.01
N GLN A 86 -6.96 15.28 9.76
CA GLN A 86 -8.32 14.75 9.71
C GLN A 86 -9.00 15.05 8.37
N GLU A 87 -8.88 16.26 7.85
CA GLU A 87 -9.40 16.67 6.53
C GLU A 87 -8.79 15.83 5.40
N ALA A 88 -7.47 15.65 5.40
CA ALA A 88 -6.80 14.78 4.44
C ALA A 88 -7.27 13.32 4.54
N THR A 89 -7.62 12.85 5.73
CA THR A 89 -8.14 11.51 5.95
C THR A 89 -9.58 11.39 5.44
N LEU A 90 -10.42 12.37 5.69
CA LEU A 90 -11.79 12.44 5.17
C LEU A 90 -11.79 12.44 3.65
N ALA A 91 -11.00 13.32 3.03
CA ALA A 91 -10.89 13.39 1.57
C ALA A 91 -10.39 12.08 0.93
N ARG A 92 -9.52 11.33 1.62
CA ARG A 92 -9.14 9.97 1.15
C ARG A 92 -10.28 8.97 1.25
N ARG A 93 -11.05 9.01 2.34
CA ARG A 93 -12.18 8.11 2.55
C ARG A 93 -13.32 8.39 1.56
N GLU A 94 -13.62 9.65 1.28
CA GLU A 94 -14.62 10.06 0.29
C GLU A 94 -14.26 9.53 -1.10
N ARG A 95 -13.03 9.74 -1.55
CA ARG A 95 -12.53 9.21 -2.82
C ARG A 95 -12.58 7.68 -2.88
N ALA A 96 -12.27 7.00 -1.76
CA ALA A 96 -12.37 5.56 -1.68
C ALA A 96 -13.82 5.06 -1.77
N LEU A 97 -14.79 5.80 -1.16
CA LEU A 97 -16.21 5.47 -1.26
C LEU A 97 -16.76 5.68 -2.67
N GLU A 98 -16.38 6.76 -3.35
CA GLU A 98 -16.75 6.99 -4.76
C GLU A 98 -16.21 5.88 -5.66
N GLY A 99 -14.94 5.52 -5.51
CA GLY A 99 -14.34 4.40 -6.24
C GLY A 99 -15.00 3.05 -5.93
N ALA A 100 -15.40 2.83 -4.67
CA ALA A 100 -16.08 1.60 -4.26
C ALA A 100 -17.49 1.48 -4.87
N ALA A 101 -18.23 2.58 -4.99
CA ALA A 101 -19.55 2.60 -5.65
C ALA A 101 -19.42 2.21 -7.12
N THR A 102 -18.53 2.85 -7.86
CA THR A 102 -18.26 2.54 -9.27
C THR A 102 -17.81 1.09 -9.46
N THR A 103 -16.92 0.60 -8.59
CA THR A 103 -16.47 -0.80 -8.64
C THR A 103 -17.62 -1.76 -8.36
N ARG A 104 -18.49 -1.46 -7.40
CA ARG A 104 -19.64 -2.29 -7.03
C ARG A 104 -20.63 -2.44 -8.19
N GLU A 105 -20.85 -1.39 -8.95
CA GLU A 105 -21.75 -1.40 -10.12
C GLU A 105 -21.10 -2.08 -11.33
N GLY A 106 -19.80 -1.85 -11.56
CA GLY A 106 -19.07 -2.40 -12.69
C GLY A 106 -18.65 -3.85 -12.56
N LEU A 107 -18.47 -4.35 -11.32
CA LEU A 107 -17.96 -5.70 -11.07
C LEU A 107 -18.88 -6.83 -11.58
N PRO A 108 -20.20 -6.83 -11.36
CA PRO A 108 -21.05 -7.93 -11.82
C PRO A 108 -21.06 -8.14 -13.33
N PRO A 109 -21.21 -7.11 -14.19
CA PRO A 109 -21.12 -7.30 -15.63
C PRO A 109 -19.72 -7.73 -16.10
N LEU A 110 -18.67 -7.24 -15.46
CA LEU A 110 -17.30 -7.66 -15.75
C LEU A 110 -17.12 -9.16 -15.47
N LEU A 111 -17.56 -9.65 -14.31
CA LEU A 111 -17.45 -11.06 -13.94
C LEU A 111 -18.24 -11.96 -14.89
N ARG A 112 -19.44 -11.57 -15.32
CA ARG A 112 -20.22 -12.31 -16.34
C ARG A 112 -19.44 -12.40 -17.65
N GLY A 113 -18.94 -11.28 -18.15
CA GLY A 113 -18.14 -11.28 -19.37
C GLY A 113 -16.83 -12.07 -19.27
N MET A 114 -16.26 -12.20 -18.06
CA MET A 114 -15.13 -13.09 -17.82
C MET A 114 -15.53 -14.56 -17.90
N VAL A 115 -16.68 -14.96 -17.34
CA VAL A 115 -17.16 -16.34 -17.39
C VAL A 115 -17.56 -16.71 -18.82
N GLU A 116 -18.26 -15.85 -19.55
CA GLU A 116 -18.59 -16.06 -20.97
C GLU A 116 -17.33 -16.25 -21.83
N ARG A 117 -16.31 -15.43 -21.63
CA ARG A 117 -15.03 -15.62 -22.34
C ARG A 117 -14.32 -16.91 -21.96
N LEU A 118 -14.42 -17.30 -20.70
CA LEU A 118 -13.85 -18.58 -20.22
C LEU A 118 -14.53 -19.76 -20.90
N ASP A 119 -15.84 -19.74 -21.00
CA ASP A 119 -16.64 -20.77 -21.68
C ASP A 119 -16.26 -20.84 -23.16
N GLY A 120 -16.28 -19.70 -23.87
CA GLY A 120 -15.85 -19.64 -25.28
C GLY A 120 -14.42 -20.11 -25.49
N TRP A 121 -13.53 -19.86 -24.55
CA TRP A 121 -12.14 -20.37 -24.61
C TRP A 121 -12.08 -21.87 -24.44
N ILE A 122 -12.86 -22.46 -23.52
CA ILE A 122 -12.94 -23.90 -23.29
C ILE A 122 -13.51 -24.61 -24.54
N GLU A 123 -14.51 -24.05 -25.18
CA GLU A 123 -15.09 -24.60 -26.41
C GLU A 123 -14.12 -24.60 -27.59
N ALA A 124 -13.28 -23.59 -27.70
CA ALA A 124 -12.29 -23.49 -28.78
C ALA A 124 -11.00 -24.27 -28.52
N ASP A 125 -10.79 -24.75 -27.28
CA ASP A 125 -9.56 -25.42 -26.87
C ASP A 125 -9.53 -26.92 -27.23
N LEU A 126 -8.40 -27.57 -26.96
CA LEU A 126 -8.27 -29.04 -27.05
C LEU A 126 -9.33 -29.73 -26.17
N PRO A 127 -9.91 -30.84 -26.58
CA PRO A 127 -11.05 -31.47 -25.89
C PRO A 127 -10.64 -32.35 -24.68
N PHE A 128 -9.75 -31.82 -23.82
CA PHE A 128 -9.37 -32.51 -22.58
C PHE A 128 -10.27 -32.06 -21.42
N LEU A 129 -10.61 -32.98 -20.54
CA LEU A 129 -11.41 -32.71 -19.31
C LEU A 129 -12.64 -31.82 -19.56
N ARG A 130 -13.28 -31.99 -20.72
CA ARG A 130 -14.32 -31.07 -21.20
C ARG A 130 -15.50 -30.98 -20.23
N ASP A 131 -15.95 -32.11 -19.71
CA ASP A 131 -17.09 -32.15 -18.78
C ASP A 131 -16.78 -31.47 -17.45
N GLU A 132 -15.58 -31.66 -16.91
CA GLU A 132 -15.12 -31.03 -15.68
C GLU A 132 -14.97 -29.51 -15.85
N ARG A 133 -14.42 -29.08 -16.97
CA ARG A 133 -14.24 -27.67 -17.29
C ARG A 133 -15.59 -26.95 -17.48
N ARG A 134 -16.53 -27.57 -18.20
CA ARG A 134 -17.92 -27.07 -18.34
C ARG A 134 -18.67 -27.06 -17.01
N ALA A 135 -18.51 -28.09 -16.19
CA ALA A 135 -19.12 -28.12 -14.84
C ALA A 135 -18.58 -26.98 -13.97
N ARG A 136 -17.31 -26.61 -14.12
CA ARG A 136 -16.70 -25.47 -13.44
C ARG A 136 -17.34 -24.16 -13.90
N VAL A 137 -17.52 -23.93 -15.20
CA VAL A 137 -18.23 -22.76 -15.75
C VAL A 137 -19.65 -22.67 -15.18
N ALA A 138 -20.42 -23.76 -15.25
CA ALA A 138 -21.78 -23.80 -14.69
C ALA A 138 -21.80 -23.54 -13.17
N SER A 139 -20.77 -23.91 -12.44
CA SER A 139 -20.62 -23.59 -11.02
C SER A 139 -20.37 -22.10 -10.80
N LEU A 140 -19.58 -21.46 -11.68
CA LEU A 140 -19.33 -20.01 -11.63
C LEU A 140 -20.60 -19.22 -11.92
N GLU A 141 -21.39 -19.59 -12.92
CA GLU A 141 -22.66 -18.93 -13.26
C GLU A 141 -23.63 -18.97 -12.07
N ARG A 142 -23.74 -20.12 -11.40
CA ARG A 142 -24.54 -20.25 -10.16
C ARG A 142 -23.99 -19.34 -9.06
N ALA A 143 -22.68 -19.30 -8.85
CA ALA A 143 -22.06 -18.45 -7.85
C ALA A 143 -22.26 -16.95 -8.15
N LEU A 144 -22.24 -16.54 -9.41
CA LEU A 144 -22.51 -15.14 -9.81
C LEU A 144 -23.97 -14.75 -9.55
N SER A 145 -24.88 -15.70 -9.58
CA SER A 145 -26.33 -15.50 -9.35
C SER A 145 -26.73 -15.64 -7.89
N ASP A 146 -25.87 -16.13 -7.00
CA ASP A 146 -26.15 -16.33 -5.59
C ASP A 146 -26.05 -15.01 -4.80
N PRO A 147 -27.19 -14.47 -4.27
CA PRO A 147 -27.16 -13.23 -3.52
C PRO A 147 -26.44 -13.33 -2.17
N ALA A 148 -26.26 -14.55 -1.63
CA ALA A 148 -25.57 -14.76 -0.36
C ALA A 148 -24.05 -14.63 -0.46
N LEU A 149 -23.48 -14.76 -1.66
CA LEU A 149 -22.05 -14.62 -1.87
C LEU A 149 -21.61 -13.16 -1.95
N ALA A 150 -20.57 -12.83 -1.19
CA ALA A 150 -19.97 -11.50 -1.25
C ALA A 150 -19.33 -11.22 -2.63
N PRO A 151 -19.32 -9.96 -3.11
CA PRO A 151 -18.70 -9.60 -4.40
C PRO A 151 -17.24 -10.04 -4.52
N ALA A 152 -16.46 -9.92 -3.44
CA ALA A 152 -15.07 -10.36 -3.39
C ALA A 152 -14.93 -11.87 -3.60
N GLU A 153 -15.80 -12.66 -2.97
CA GLU A 153 -15.78 -14.11 -3.10
C GLU A 153 -16.13 -14.56 -4.53
N ARG A 154 -17.10 -13.89 -5.18
CA ARG A 154 -17.41 -14.14 -6.60
C ARG A 154 -16.20 -13.85 -7.48
N LEU A 155 -15.51 -12.73 -7.26
CA LEU A 155 -14.29 -12.38 -7.98
C LEU A 155 -13.19 -13.44 -7.78
N ASP A 156 -12.94 -13.86 -6.55
CA ASP A 156 -11.93 -14.86 -6.25
C ASP A 156 -12.20 -16.19 -6.93
N ARG A 157 -13.45 -16.64 -6.98
CA ARG A 157 -13.85 -17.87 -7.69
C ARG A 157 -13.59 -17.77 -9.19
N VAL A 158 -13.97 -16.65 -9.81
CA VAL A 158 -13.72 -16.43 -11.24
C VAL A 158 -12.21 -16.39 -11.53
N LEU A 159 -11.44 -15.67 -10.73
CA LEU A 159 -9.99 -15.61 -10.88
C LEU A 159 -9.31 -16.98 -10.64
N ALA A 160 -9.80 -17.74 -9.68
CA ALA A 160 -9.30 -19.11 -9.44
C ALA A 160 -9.52 -20.04 -10.64
N ALA A 161 -10.70 -19.95 -11.27
CA ALA A 161 -10.98 -20.72 -12.50
C ALA A 161 -10.06 -20.31 -13.65
N TRP A 162 -9.84 -19.02 -13.87
CA TRP A 162 -8.90 -18.52 -14.88
C TRP A 162 -7.47 -18.97 -14.61
N ARG A 163 -7.01 -18.93 -13.35
CA ARG A 163 -5.69 -19.44 -12.98
C ARG A 163 -5.55 -20.92 -13.28
N GLY A 164 -6.58 -21.73 -12.98
CA GLY A 164 -6.61 -23.16 -13.31
C GLY A 164 -6.51 -23.39 -14.82
N GLU A 165 -7.26 -22.64 -15.60
CA GLU A 165 -7.19 -22.72 -17.06
C GLU A 165 -5.80 -22.32 -17.61
N LEU A 166 -5.20 -21.28 -17.06
CA LEU A 166 -3.84 -20.88 -17.46
C LEU A 166 -2.79 -21.92 -17.04
N ALA A 167 -2.99 -22.60 -15.91
CA ALA A 167 -2.09 -23.66 -15.45
C ALA A 167 -2.04 -24.82 -16.44
N TYR A 168 -3.19 -25.22 -17.01
CA TYR A 168 -3.24 -26.26 -18.03
C TYR A 168 -2.31 -26.01 -19.24
N GLY A 169 -2.00 -24.76 -19.56
CA GLY A 169 -1.05 -24.43 -20.63
C GLY A 169 0.41 -24.79 -20.35
N ARG A 170 0.77 -25.07 -19.09
CA ARG A 170 2.15 -25.31 -18.65
C ARG A 170 2.37 -26.70 -18.07
N GLU A 171 1.30 -27.46 -17.88
CA GLU A 171 1.34 -28.77 -17.23
C GLU A 171 1.53 -29.89 -18.23
N LEU A 172 2.31 -30.88 -17.84
CA LEU A 172 2.35 -32.18 -18.44
C LEU A 172 1.50 -33.11 -17.59
N ASP A 173 0.42 -33.63 -18.14
CA ASP A 173 -0.53 -34.46 -17.42
C ASP A 173 -0.87 -35.74 -18.15
N ALA A 174 -1.09 -36.84 -17.41
CA ALA A 174 -1.41 -38.14 -17.95
C ALA A 174 -2.46 -38.85 -17.11
N TRP A 175 -3.56 -39.21 -17.74
CA TRP A 175 -4.65 -39.96 -17.08
C TRP A 175 -5.18 -41.05 -17.95
N ARG A 176 -5.94 -41.96 -17.36
CA ARG A 176 -6.64 -43.02 -18.06
C ARG A 176 -8.10 -42.64 -18.20
N GLY A 177 -8.64 -42.87 -19.40
CA GLY A 177 -10.02 -42.53 -19.71
C GLY A 177 -10.55 -43.28 -20.92
N LEU A 178 -11.79 -42.98 -21.29
CA LEU A 178 -12.45 -43.59 -22.44
C LEU A 178 -12.33 -42.68 -23.66
N LEU A 179 -11.78 -43.25 -24.75
CA LEU A 179 -11.80 -42.63 -26.06
C LEU A 179 -13.19 -42.87 -26.68
N ASP A 180 -13.87 -41.80 -27.06
CA ASP A 180 -15.22 -41.84 -27.67
C ASP A 180 -16.24 -42.59 -26.81
N GLY A 181 -16.03 -42.65 -25.49
CA GLY A 181 -16.92 -43.32 -24.54
C GLY A 181 -16.85 -44.84 -24.50
N GLU A 182 -16.04 -45.48 -25.34
CA GLU A 182 -16.04 -46.91 -25.53
C GLU A 182 -14.71 -47.59 -25.18
N ARG A 183 -13.60 -47.01 -25.60
CA ARG A 183 -12.29 -47.65 -25.54
C ARG A 183 -11.39 -47.00 -24.47
N GLU A 184 -10.92 -47.83 -23.54
CA GLU A 184 -9.98 -47.37 -22.51
C GLU A 184 -8.62 -47.07 -23.12
N VAL A 185 -8.08 -45.89 -22.87
CA VAL A 185 -6.78 -45.43 -23.34
C VAL A 185 -6.08 -44.60 -22.28
N ASP A 186 -4.77 -44.47 -22.42
CA ASP A 186 -3.96 -43.54 -21.67
C ASP A 186 -3.85 -42.23 -22.46
N PHE A 187 -4.32 -41.12 -21.87
CA PHE A 187 -4.18 -39.78 -22.43
C PHE A 187 -2.90 -39.11 -21.91
N LEU A 188 -2.26 -38.34 -22.77
CA LEU A 188 -1.17 -37.43 -22.43
C LEU A 188 -1.50 -36.05 -22.94
N ARG A 189 -1.43 -35.06 -22.08
CA ARG A 189 -1.57 -33.65 -22.41
C ARG A 189 -0.24 -32.93 -22.15
N LEU A 190 0.26 -32.23 -23.15
CA LEU A 190 1.44 -31.37 -23.07
C LEU A 190 0.97 -29.91 -23.21
N GLY A 191 0.66 -29.29 -22.10
CA GLY A 191 0.07 -27.94 -22.11
C GLY A 191 -1.17 -27.87 -23.01
N ARG A 192 -1.19 -26.88 -23.90
CA ARG A 192 -2.17 -26.71 -24.98
C ARG A 192 -1.61 -26.99 -26.36
N ILE A 193 -0.39 -27.47 -26.43
CA ILE A 193 0.28 -27.72 -27.72
C ILE A 193 0.17 -29.20 -28.19
N GLY A 194 -0.13 -30.10 -27.25
CA GLY A 194 -0.20 -31.52 -27.58
C GLY A 194 -1.24 -32.26 -26.75
N PHE A 195 -2.14 -33.01 -27.44
CA PHE A 195 -3.09 -33.90 -26.80
C PHE A 195 -3.11 -35.23 -27.55
N TYR A 196 -2.82 -36.27 -26.82
CA TYR A 196 -2.54 -37.60 -27.38
C TYR A 196 -3.28 -38.67 -26.62
N TYR A 197 -3.55 -39.79 -27.30
CA TYR A 197 -3.95 -41.03 -26.65
C TYR A 197 -3.04 -42.16 -27.05
N LEU A 198 -2.91 -43.17 -26.19
CA LEU A 198 -2.21 -44.45 -26.45
C LEU A 198 -3.05 -45.57 -25.87
N THR A 199 -3.25 -46.65 -26.65
CA THR A 199 -3.88 -47.84 -26.12
C THR A 199 -2.96 -48.58 -25.12
N PRO A 200 -3.53 -49.30 -24.12
CA PRO A 200 -2.74 -49.99 -23.10
C PRO A 200 -1.67 -50.97 -23.66
N ASP A 201 -1.92 -51.54 -24.83
CA ASP A 201 -0.99 -52.42 -25.54
C ASP A 201 0.02 -51.66 -26.43
N ALA A 202 -0.04 -50.32 -26.45
CA ALA A 202 0.78 -49.42 -27.27
C ALA A 202 0.74 -49.69 -28.79
N ARG A 203 -0.24 -50.45 -29.26
CA ARG A 203 -0.38 -50.78 -30.70
C ARG A 203 -0.98 -49.61 -31.48
N GLU A 204 -1.90 -48.89 -30.88
CA GLU A 204 -2.56 -47.74 -31.46
C GLU A 204 -2.33 -46.49 -30.63
N GLY A 205 -2.28 -45.34 -31.26
CA GLY A 205 -2.18 -44.04 -30.62
C GLY A 205 -2.48 -42.95 -31.64
N GLY A 206 -2.92 -41.82 -31.13
CA GLY A 206 -3.30 -40.68 -31.95
C GLY A 206 -2.92 -39.37 -31.31
N VAL A 207 -2.81 -38.34 -32.17
CA VAL A 207 -2.71 -36.94 -31.79
C VAL A 207 -4.00 -36.23 -32.21
N TRP A 208 -4.56 -35.44 -31.32
CA TRP A 208 -5.70 -34.57 -31.65
C TRP A 208 -5.24 -33.46 -32.57
N LYS A 209 -5.91 -33.25 -33.68
CA LYS A 209 -5.66 -32.13 -34.59
C LYS A 209 -6.78 -31.10 -34.44
N ALA A 210 -6.43 -29.92 -33.93
CA ALA A 210 -7.40 -28.86 -33.64
C ALA A 210 -8.08 -28.36 -34.93
N GLU A 211 -7.36 -28.22 -36.04
CA GLU A 211 -7.92 -27.79 -37.32
C GLU A 211 -8.93 -28.79 -37.91
N ALA A 212 -8.65 -30.08 -37.80
CA ALA A 212 -9.51 -31.14 -38.31
C ALA A 212 -10.58 -31.57 -37.31
N GLN A 213 -10.46 -31.14 -36.05
CA GLN A 213 -11.25 -31.62 -34.89
C GLN A 213 -11.37 -33.15 -34.85
N ALA A 214 -10.26 -33.82 -35.10
CA ALA A 214 -10.20 -35.27 -35.22
C ALA A 214 -8.87 -35.83 -34.73
N TRP A 215 -8.89 -37.14 -34.35
CA TRP A 215 -7.71 -37.87 -34.01
C TRP A 215 -6.96 -38.28 -35.28
N GLN A 216 -5.67 -38.00 -35.37
CA GLN A 216 -4.78 -38.49 -36.40
C GLN A 216 -3.89 -39.60 -35.84
N PRO A 217 -3.81 -40.76 -36.52
CA PRO A 217 -2.96 -41.87 -36.05
C PRO A 217 -1.49 -41.46 -35.96
N LEU A 218 -0.82 -41.96 -34.94
CA LEU A 218 0.63 -41.82 -34.75
C LEU A 218 1.39 -42.95 -35.41
N ASP A 219 2.54 -42.65 -35.98
CA ASP A 219 3.49 -43.62 -36.44
C ASP A 219 4.15 -44.37 -35.27
N LYS A 220 4.92 -45.43 -35.58
CA LYS A 220 5.58 -46.25 -34.56
C LYS A 220 6.56 -45.45 -33.68
N ALA A 221 7.33 -44.54 -34.29
CA ALA A 221 8.32 -43.75 -33.55
C ALA A 221 7.63 -42.77 -32.56
N SER A 222 6.58 -42.09 -33.02
CA SER A 222 5.77 -41.19 -32.18
C SER A 222 5.05 -41.95 -31.07
N ARG A 223 4.52 -43.14 -31.28
CA ARG A 223 3.94 -43.96 -30.22
C ARG A 223 4.96 -44.35 -29.14
N GLN A 224 6.17 -44.71 -29.53
CA GLN A 224 7.25 -44.98 -28.58
C GLN A 224 7.71 -43.76 -27.80
N ALA A 225 7.72 -42.57 -28.45
CA ALA A 225 7.97 -41.30 -27.77
C ALA A 225 6.82 -40.94 -26.79
N LEU A 226 5.57 -41.20 -27.20
CA LEU A 226 4.39 -40.98 -26.35
C LEU A 226 4.39 -41.90 -25.12
N GLU A 227 4.75 -43.19 -25.27
CA GLU A 227 4.90 -44.11 -24.13
C GLU A 227 5.95 -43.60 -23.12
N LYS A 228 7.07 -43.05 -23.61
CA LYS A 228 8.07 -42.43 -22.74
C LYS A 228 7.50 -41.19 -22.05
N GLY A 229 6.73 -40.37 -22.77
CA GLY A 229 6.07 -39.19 -22.23
C GLY A 229 5.08 -39.53 -21.13
N LEU A 230 4.26 -40.57 -21.29
CA LEU A 230 3.35 -41.10 -20.27
C LEU A 230 4.07 -41.50 -18.98
N ARG A 231 5.24 -42.17 -19.11
CA ARG A 231 6.06 -42.53 -17.94
C ARG A 231 6.70 -41.33 -17.25
N ILE A 232 7.08 -40.31 -18.03
CA ILE A 232 7.57 -39.02 -17.45
C ILE A 232 6.46 -38.32 -16.71
N ALA A 233 5.27 -38.17 -17.31
CA ALA A 233 4.13 -37.53 -16.69
C ALA A 233 3.65 -38.23 -15.41
N ARG A 234 3.86 -39.57 -15.33
CA ARG A 234 3.55 -40.38 -14.14
C ARG A 234 4.73 -40.48 -13.15
N GLU A 235 5.76 -39.65 -13.33
CA GLU A 235 6.98 -39.65 -12.49
C GLU A 235 7.72 -41.00 -12.43
N GLN A 236 7.49 -41.88 -13.40
CA GLN A 236 8.13 -43.20 -13.48
C GLN A 236 9.45 -43.15 -14.22
N ARG A 237 9.82 -42.01 -14.79
CA ARG A 237 11.06 -41.78 -15.53
C ARG A 237 11.52 -40.34 -15.40
N ALA A 238 12.84 -40.13 -15.40
CA ALA A 238 13.42 -38.79 -15.46
C ALA A 238 13.01 -38.03 -16.74
N PRO A 239 12.84 -36.71 -16.70
CA PRO A 239 12.55 -35.87 -17.87
C PRO A 239 13.55 -36.10 -18.99
N ALA A 240 13.07 -36.19 -20.24
CA ALA A 240 13.86 -36.35 -21.44
C ALA A 240 13.22 -35.60 -22.61
N LEU A 241 13.99 -35.25 -23.62
CA LEU A 241 13.47 -34.68 -24.86
C LEU A 241 12.60 -35.69 -25.59
N LEU A 242 11.44 -35.27 -26.03
CA LEU A 242 10.47 -36.04 -26.80
C LEU A 242 10.19 -35.31 -28.11
N THR A 243 10.15 -36.06 -29.21
CA THR A 243 9.69 -35.57 -30.51
C THR A 243 8.30 -36.13 -30.76
N LEU A 244 7.30 -35.25 -30.73
CA LEU A 244 5.89 -35.57 -30.94
C LEU A 244 5.25 -34.56 -31.88
N PRO A 245 4.31 -34.97 -32.76
CA PRO A 245 3.56 -34.06 -33.62
C PRO A 245 2.65 -33.17 -32.77
N VAL A 246 2.61 -31.89 -33.02
CA VAL A 246 1.77 -30.92 -32.27
C VAL A 246 0.29 -31.02 -32.65
N SER A 247 -0.58 -30.70 -31.72
CA SER A 247 -2.04 -30.72 -31.88
C SER A 247 -2.55 -29.49 -32.63
N GLN A 248 -1.89 -28.36 -32.49
CA GLN A 248 -2.23 -27.09 -33.16
C GLN A 248 -0.94 -26.35 -33.52
N PRO A 249 -0.96 -25.55 -34.61
CA PRO A 249 0.20 -24.75 -34.97
C PRO A 249 0.59 -23.83 -33.85
N ILE A 250 1.87 -23.78 -33.54
CA ILE A 250 2.42 -22.76 -32.63
C ILE A 250 2.43 -21.47 -33.44
N SER A 251 1.45 -20.58 -33.19
CA SER A 251 1.45 -19.23 -33.75
C SER A 251 2.58 -18.42 -33.09
N GLY A 252 3.80 -18.67 -33.55
CA GLY A 252 4.94 -17.78 -33.33
C GLY A 252 5.07 -16.95 -34.58
N ASP A 253 4.97 -15.65 -34.47
CA ASP A 253 5.56 -14.71 -35.43
C ASP A 253 7.07 -15.02 -35.49
N ALA A 254 7.42 -15.99 -36.31
CA ALA A 254 8.78 -16.12 -36.80
C ALA A 254 8.98 -14.97 -37.79
N THR A 255 9.31 -13.80 -37.29
CA THR A 255 10.05 -12.80 -38.06
C THR A 255 11.31 -13.47 -38.53
N THR A 256 11.24 -14.06 -39.73
CA THR A 256 12.37 -14.41 -40.53
C THR A 256 13.20 -13.16 -40.74
N HIS A 257 14.23 -12.99 -39.94
CA HIS A 257 15.35 -12.16 -40.33
C HIS A 257 15.99 -12.83 -41.55
N GLU A 258 15.52 -12.50 -42.73
CA GLU A 258 16.30 -12.65 -43.94
C GLU A 258 17.55 -11.81 -43.77
N THR A 259 18.62 -12.47 -43.44
CA THR A 259 19.99 -11.94 -43.59
C THR A 259 20.21 -11.73 -45.08
N GLY A 260 19.94 -10.52 -45.54
CA GLY A 260 20.32 -10.09 -46.88
C GLY A 260 21.84 -10.05 -46.98
N GLU A 261 22.39 -11.16 -47.44
CA GLU A 261 23.74 -11.26 -47.98
C GLU A 261 23.73 -10.57 -49.33
N ASN A 262 24.13 -9.33 -49.39
CA ASN A 262 24.51 -8.65 -50.65
C ASN A 262 26.02 -8.53 -50.67
N ALA A 263 26.60 -9.47 -51.42
CA ALA A 263 27.89 -9.30 -52.06
C ALA A 263 27.81 -8.28 -53.19
N SER A 264 28.62 -7.29 -53.14
CA SER A 264 29.38 -6.67 -54.25
C SER A 264 30.26 -5.53 -53.73
#